data_9e2e066e0ef9711847585d94a4be2a7e
#
_entry.id   9e2e066e0ef9711847585d94a4be2a7e
#
_cell.length_a   1.000
_cell.length_b   1.000
_cell.length_c   1.000
_cell.angle_alpha   90.00
_cell.angle_beta   90.00
_cell.angle_gamma   90.00
#
_symmetry.space_group_name_H-M   'P 1'
#
loop_
_entity.id
_entity.type
_entity.pdbx_description
1 polymer ?
#
loop_
_entity_poly.entity_id
_entity_poly.type
_entity_poly.pdbx_seq_one_letter_code
_entity_poly.pdbx_strand_id
1 'polypeptide(L)'
;MFEDRIRPEFLRSLDGIRFGRLRLTTPDGATRVFAGDQPGPDAALTILDWRMVPALAAKGDIGLTEAYRDGWCDTPDLTALLTLGLMNEDALDRYIYGKPLQALAMRLLYLLNRNTRTGSRRNIAAHYDLGNDFYALWLDETMTYSSAIFAEGDDLAMAQRRKYDSIIEGLAGG
;
A
#
# COMPACT_ATOMS: atom_id res chain seq x y z
N MET A 1 -24.72 -14.72 4.12
CA MET A 1 -24.08 -16.00 4.56
C MET A 1 -22.55 -15.97 4.52
N PHE A 2 -21.87 -15.43 3.48
CA PHE A 2 -20.40 -15.32 3.45
C PHE A 2 -19.90 -14.11 4.26
N GLU A 3 -20.56 -12.98 4.14
CA GLU A 3 -20.25 -11.75 4.86
C GLU A 3 -20.39 -11.87 6.38
N ASP A 4 -21.38 -12.63 6.86
CA ASP A 4 -21.65 -12.82 8.30
C ASP A 4 -20.52 -13.55 9.03
N ARG A 5 -19.66 -14.29 8.31
CA ARG A 5 -18.51 -14.99 8.89
C ARG A 5 -17.22 -14.18 8.83
N ILE A 6 -17.04 -13.34 7.80
CA ILE A 6 -15.81 -12.58 7.61
C ILE A 6 -15.70 -11.43 8.60
N ARG A 7 -16.81 -10.74 8.91
CA ARG A 7 -16.83 -9.61 9.86
C ARG A 7 -16.32 -9.97 11.26
N PRO A 8 -16.83 -11.05 11.90
CA PRO A 8 -16.33 -11.46 13.21
C PRO A 8 -14.87 -11.93 13.20
N GLU A 9 -14.41 -12.54 12.09
CA GLU A 9 -13.03 -12.96 11.95
C GLU A 9 -12.11 -11.74 11.83
N PHE A 10 -12.50 -10.75 11.05
CA PHE A 10 -11.78 -9.47 10.93
C PHE A 10 -11.66 -8.77 12.29
N LEU A 11 -12.75 -8.61 13.01
CA LEU A 11 -12.71 -7.96 14.32
C LEU A 11 -11.83 -8.73 15.32
N ARG A 12 -11.85 -10.06 15.28
CA ARG A 12 -10.96 -10.90 16.10
C ARG A 12 -9.50 -10.79 15.72
N SER A 13 -9.17 -10.56 14.44
CA SER A 13 -7.78 -10.36 14.03
C SER A 13 -7.20 -9.07 14.62
N LEU A 14 -8.04 -8.04 14.77
CA LEU A 14 -7.66 -6.78 15.41
C LEU A 14 -7.40 -6.90 16.91
N ASP A 15 -7.97 -7.91 17.58
CA ASP A 15 -7.64 -8.22 18.99
C ASP A 15 -6.17 -8.69 19.14
N GLY A 16 -5.51 -9.09 18.05
CA GLY A 16 -4.12 -9.49 18.01
C GLY A 16 -3.11 -8.37 17.82
N ILE A 17 -3.52 -7.10 17.78
CA ILE A 17 -2.64 -5.94 17.66
C ILE A 17 -1.69 -5.91 18.86
N ARG A 18 -0.38 -5.78 18.59
CA ARG A 18 0.68 -5.70 19.60
C ARG A 18 1.23 -4.28 19.75
N PHE A 19 1.27 -3.51 18.67
CA PHE A 19 1.84 -2.16 18.64
C PHE A 19 0.74 -1.14 18.43
N GLY A 20 0.78 -0.05 19.21
CA GLY A 20 -0.07 1.11 19.01
C GLY A 20 -1.55 0.87 19.35
N ARG A 21 -2.41 1.67 18.75
CA ARG A 21 -3.85 1.69 19.01
C ARG A 21 -4.64 1.90 17.72
N LEU A 22 -5.75 1.18 17.55
CA LEU A 22 -6.71 1.39 16.47
C LEU A 22 -8.09 1.72 17.07
N ARG A 23 -8.64 2.88 16.73
CA ARG A 23 -10.04 3.20 16.92
C ARG A 23 -10.81 2.86 15.66
N LEU A 24 -11.64 1.82 15.72
CA LEU A 24 -12.47 1.36 14.61
C LEU A 24 -13.90 1.82 14.81
N THR A 25 -14.48 2.48 13.81
CA THR A 25 -15.92 2.79 13.73
C THR A 25 -16.55 1.96 12.63
N THR A 26 -17.64 1.27 12.93
CA THR A 26 -18.37 0.42 11.99
C THR A 26 -19.53 1.17 11.34
N PRO A 27 -20.13 0.68 10.22
CA PRO A 27 -21.18 1.40 9.48
C PRO A 27 -22.46 1.68 10.31
N ASP A 28 -22.70 0.93 11.37
CA ASP A 28 -23.79 1.17 12.33
C ASP A 28 -23.45 2.23 13.38
N GLY A 29 -22.27 2.86 13.29
CA GLY A 29 -21.79 3.89 14.21
C GLY A 29 -21.16 3.36 15.49
N ALA A 30 -21.11 2.04 15.70
CA ALA A 30 -20.43 1.48 16.86
C ALA A 30 -18.92 1.71 16.78
N THR A 31 -18.31 2.11 17.90
CA THR A 31 -16.87 2.36 17.97
C THR A 31 -16.23 1.37 18.95
N ARG A 32 -15.11 0.77 18.52
CA ARG A 32 -14.29 -0.12 19.33
C ARG A 32 -12.83 0.30 19.25
N VAL A 33 -12.12 0.19 20.38
CA VAL A 33 -10.69 0.45 20.45
C VAL A 33 -9.95 -0.86 20.64
N PHE A 34 -8.98 -1.09 19.79
CA PHE A 34 -8.00 -2.17 19.87
C PHE A 34 -6.67 -1.55 20.25
N ALA A 35 -5.99 -2.09 21.25
CA ALA A 35 -4.72 -1.54 21.72
C ALA A 35 -3.73 -2.66 22.00
N GLY A 36 -2.52 -2.48 21.48
CA GLY A 36 -1.39 -3.32 21.80
C GLY A 36 -0.76 -2.96 23.14
N ASP A 37 0.15 -3.80 23.61
CA ASP A 37 0.94 -3.60 24.83
C ASP A 37 2.28 -2.89 24.54
N GLN A 38 2.61 -2.69 23.26
CA GLN A 38 3.83 -2.02 22.80
C GLN A 38 3.55 -0.62 22.25
N PRO A 39 4.50 0.31 22.35
CA PRO A 39 4.39 1.64 21.75
C PRO A 39 4.18 1.56 20.23
N GLY A 40 3.35 2.45 19.68
CA GLY A 40 3.08 2.54 18.26
C GLY A 40 2.09 3.66 17.94
N PRO A 41 1.69 3.80 16.67
CA PRO A 41 0.76 4.84 16.24
C PRO A 41 -0.60 4.75 16.90
N ASP A 42 -1.26 5.90 17.09
CA ASP A 42 -2.69 5.98 17.41
C ASP A 42 -3.46 6.29 16.12
N ALA A 43 -4.10 5.29 15.55
CA ALA A 43 -4.80 5.39 14.28
C ALA A 43 -6.31 5.25 14.46
N ALA A 44 -7.07 5.81 13.50
CA ALA A 44 -8.51 5.62 13.41
C ALA A 44 -8.88 5.10 12.03
N LEU A 45 -9.88 4.22 11.98
CA LEU A 45 -10.45 3.69 10.75
C LEU A 45 -11.97 3.70 10.87
N THR A 46 -12.64 4.33 9.93
CA THR A 46 -14.10 4.27 9.80
C THR A 46 -14.47 3.38 8.62
N ILE A 47 -15.15 2.30 8.89
CA ILE A 47 -15.75 1.45 7.84
C ILE A 47 -17.07 2.07 7.46
N LEU A 48 -17.21 2.48 6.19
CA LEU A 48 -18.44 3.02 5.61
C LEU A 48 -19.24 1.91 4.91
N ASP A 49 -18.55 0.91 4.36
CA ASP A 49 -19.14 -0.25 3.70
C ASP A 49 -18.34 -1.51 4.04
N TRP A 50 -19.04 -2.57 4.45
CA TRP A 50 -18.41 -3.85 4.78
C TRP A 50 -17.70 -4.55 3.62
N ARG A 51 -17.91 -4.12 2.37
CA ARG A 51 -17.15 -4.60 1.19
C ARG A 51 -15.64 -4.39 1.32
N MET A 52 -15.21 -3.43 2.14
CA MET A 52 -13.81 -3.23 2.50
C MET A 52 -13.18 -4.52 3.06
N VAL A 53 -13.87 -5.23 3.94
CA VAL A 53 -13.30 -6.41 4.65
C VAL A 53 -12.97 -7.58 3.71
N PRO A 54 -13.89 -8.05 2.82
CA PRO A 54 -13.51 -9.04 1.82
C PRO A 54 -12.49 -8.55 0.81
N ALA A 55 -12.45 -7.25 0.46
CA ALA A 55 -11.43 -6.69 -0.43
C ALA A 55 -10.04 -6.76 0.23
N LEU A 56 -9.93 -6.35 1.49
CA LEU A 56 -8.70 -6.46 2.30
C LEU A 56 -8.27 -7.93 2.42
N ALA A 57 -9.19 -8.85 2.73
CA ALA A 57 -8.87 -10.28 2.87
C ALA A 57 -8.44 -10.95 1.56
N ALA A 58 -8.91 -10.46 0.41
CA ALA A 58 -8.59 -11.03 -0.90
C ALA A 58 -7.30 -10.47 -1.50
N LYS A 59 -6.99 -9.19 -1.26
CA LYS A 59 -5.93 -8.45 -1.96
C LYS A 59 -4.94 -7.75 -1.03
N GLY A 60 -5.08 -7.90 0.29
CA GLY A 60 -4.21 -7.25 1.28
C GLY A 60 -4.27 -5.73 1.20
N ASP A 61 -3.10 -5.10 1.19
CA ASP A 61 -2.89 -3.65 1.10
C ASP A 61 -3.51 -3.03 -0.16
N ILE A 62 -3.46 -3.74 -1.29
CA ILE A 62 -4.14 -3.33 -2.53
C ILE A 62 -5.66 -3.23 -2.30
N GLY A 63 -6.24 -4.22 -1.61
CA GLY A 63 -7.67 -4.22 -1.28
C GLY A 63 -8.07 -3.08 -0.34
N LEU A 64 -7.21 -2.73 0.61
CA LEU A 64 -7.40 -1.55 1.47
C LEU A 64 -7.35 -0.25 0.65
N THR A 65 -6.38 -0.13 -0.25
CA THR A 65 -6.22 1.04 -1.12
C THR A 65 -7.42 1.23 -2.04
N GLU A 66 -7.90 0.14 -2.67
CA GLU A 66 -9.13 0.18 -3.48
C GLU A 66 -10.34 0.59 -2.64
N ALA A 67 -10.51 0.02 -1.44
CA ALA A 67 -11.61 0.34 -0.54
C ALA A 67 -11.60 1.82 -0.10
N TYR A 68 -10.42 2.37 0.19
CA TYR A 68 -10.25 3.78 0.53
C TYR A 68 -10.60 4.69 -0.65
N ARG A 69 -10.07 4.40 -1.84
CA ARG A 69 -10.38 5.13 -3.08
C ARG A 69 -11.88 5.12 -3.40
N ASP A 70 -12.54 3.97 -3.22
CA ASP A 70 -13.94 3.76 -3.57
C ASP A 70 -14.90 4.24 -2.44
N GLY A 71 -14.36 4.83 -1.36
CA GLY A 71 -15.16 5.38 -0.25
C GLY A 71 -15.82 4.31 0.63
N TRP A 72 -15.27 3.10 0.71
CA TRP A 72 -15.77 2.05 1.61
C TRP A 72 -15.18 2.16 3.01
N CYS A 73 -14.11 2.91 3.16
CA CYS A 73 -13.55 3.29 4.44
C CYS A 73 -12.92 4.68 4.39
N ASP A 74 -12.67 5.25 5.56
CA ASP A 74 -12.03 6.55 5.71
C ASP A 74 -11.15 6.58 6.97
N THR A 75 -10.17 7.47 6.97
CA THR A 75 -9.26 7.70 8.09
C THR A 75 -8.79 9.15 8.12
N PRO A 76 -8.71 9.78 9.30
CA PRO A 76 -8.18 11.13 9.42
C PRO A 76 -6.65 11.21 9.23
N ASP A 77 -5.94 10.07 9.38
CA ASP A 77 -4.48 9.97 9.20
C ASP A 77 -4.13 8.63 8.55
N LEU A 78 -3.98 8.69 7.22
CA LEU A 78 -3.63 7.52 6.43
C LEU A 78 -2.23 6.99 6.78
N THR A 79 -1.29 7.89 7.10
CA THR A 79 0.08 7.51 7.46
C THR A 79 0.09 6.71 8.77
N ALA A 80 -0.60 7.20 9.80
CA ALA A 80 -0.73 6.49 11.07
C ALA A 80 -1.39 5.12 10.89
N LEU A 81 -2.45 5.04 10.06
CA LEU A 81 -3.17 3.78 9.80
C LEU A 81 -2.26 2.76 9.10
N LEU A 82 -1.55 3.17 8.04
CA LEU A 82 -0.65 2.28 7.30
C LEU A 82 0.54 1.85 8.15
N THR A 83 1.13 2.77 8.93
CA THR A 83 2.22 2.46 9.85
C THR A 83 1.77 1.45 10.92
N LEU A 84 0.57 1.63 11.48
CA LEU A 84 0.00 0.66 12.42
C LEU A 84 -0.17 -0.72 11.78
N GLY A 85 -0.66 -0.77 10.54
CA GLY A 85 -0.80 -2.01 9.78
C GLY A 85 0.53 -2.74 9.58
N LEU A 86 1.56 -2.02 9.13
CA LEU A 86 2.90 -2.57 8.93
C LEU A 86 3.54 -3.07 10.23
N MET A 87 3.41 -2.33 11.33
CA MET A 87 3.96 -2.77 12.62
C MET A 87 3.26 -4.01 13.18
N ASN A 88 2.04 -4.31 12.73
CA ASN A 88 1.24 -5.45 13.15
C ASN A 88 1.03 -6.49 12.02
N GLU A 89 1.87 -6.48 10.99
CA GLU A 89 1.75 -7.35 9.81
C GLU A 89 1.60 -8.82 10.20
N ASP A 90 2.44 -9.35 11.10
CA ASP A 90 2.38 -10.73 11.58
C ASP A 90 1.01 -11.13 12.18
N ALA A 91 0.32 -10.20 12.83
CA ALA A 91 -0.98 -10.45 13.43
C ALA A 91 -2.10 -10.41 12.38
N LEU A 92 -1.98 -9.51 11.40
CA LEU A 92 -2.92 -9.31 10.32
C LEU A 92 -2.75 -10.34 9.20
N ASP A 93 -1.52 -10.76 8.90
CA ASP A 93 -1.21 -11.77 7.89
C ASP A 93 -1.87 -13.11 8.16
N ARG A 94 -1.98 -13.51 9.41
CA ARG A 94 -2.71 -14.72 9.77
C ARG A 94 -4.19 -14.66 9.37
N TYR A 95 -4.76 -13.46 9.31
CA TYR A 95 -6.12 -13.25 8.84
C TYR A 95 -6.18 -13.19 7.30
N ILE A 96 -5.26 -12.45 6.68
CA ILE A 96 -5.23 -12.18 5.23
C ILE A 96 -4.76 -13.42 4.47
N TYR A 97 -3.70 -14.10 4.93
CA TYR A 97 -3.03 -15.20 4.21
C TYR A 97 -3.16 -16.57 4.90
N GLY A 98 -3.80 -16.64 6.06
CA GLY A 98 -3.84 -17.84 6.90
C GLY A 98 -4.66 -19.02 6.38
N LYS A 99 -5.34 -18.90 5.22
CA LYS A 99 -6.14 -20.00 4.63
C LYS A 99 -5.41 -20.55 3.40
N PRO A 100 -4.97 -21.82 3.42
CA PRO A 100 -4.19 -22.43 2.32
C PRO A 100 -4.94 -22.37 0.97
N LEU A 101 -6.26 -22.36 0.97
CA LEU A 101 -7.07 -22.25 -0.25
C LEU A 101 -7.03 -20.83 -0.85
N GLN A 102 -6.97 -19.78 -0.01
CA GLN A 102 -6.80 -18.40 -0.45
C GLN A 102 -5.40 -18.17 -1.01
N ALA A 103 -4.37 -18.66 -0.33
CA ALA A 103 -2.99 -18.61 -0.81
C ALA A 103 -2.85 -19.32 -2.17
N LEU A 104 -3.52 -20.46 -2.37
CA LEU A 104 -3.55 -21.17 -3.66
C LEU A 104 -4.29 -20.37 -4.73
N ALA A 105 -5.44 -19.77 -4.42
CA ALA A 105 -6.19 -18.93 -5.36
C ALA A 105 -5.40 -17.67 -5.76
N MET A 106 -4.72 -17.01 -4.81
CA MET A 106 -3.82 -15.88 -5.09
C MET A 106 -2.62 -16.29 -5.92
N ARG A 107 -2.04 -17.48 -5.64
CA ARG A 107 -0.95 -18.04 -6.44
C ARG A 107 -1.36 -18.35 -7.89
N LEU A 108 -2.58 -18.83 -8.09
CA LEU A 108 -3.15 -19.04 -9.42
C LEU A 108 -3.43 -17.72 -10.14
N LEU A 109 -3.98 -16.71 -9.46
CA LEU A 109 -4.15 -15.36 -10.01
C LEU A 109 -2.81 -14.71 -10.35
N TYR A 110 -1.79 -14.88 -9.50
CA TYR A 110 -0.44 -14.39 -9.78
C TYR A 110 0.20 -15.10 -10.99
N LEU A 111 -0.05 -16.41 -11.16
CA LEU A 111 0.40 -17.17 -12.34
C LEU A 111 -0.31 -16.71 -13.63
N LEU A 112 -1.59 -16.32 -13.55
CA LEU A 112 -2.35 -15.74 -14.67
C LEU A 112 -1.86 -14.32 -15.02
N ASN A 113 -1.37 -13.57 -14.05
CA ASN A 113 -0.80 -12.22 -14.21
C ASN A 113 0.73 -12.24 -14.42
N ARG A 114 1.33 -13.40 -14.74
CA ARG A 114 2.77 -13.48 -15.03
C ARG A 114 3.16 -12.44 -16.09
N ASN A 115 4.33 -11.82 -15.90
CA ASN A 115 4.96 -10.92 -16.84
C ASN A 115 5.27 -11.65 -18.18
N THR A 116 4.24 -11.82 -19.00
CA THR A 116 4.40 -12.18 -20.41
C THR A 116 4.81 -10.93 -21.17
N ARG A 117 5.46 -11.06 -22.33
CA ARG A 117 5.83 -9.90 -23.18
C ARG A 117 4.64 -8.98 -23.47
N THR A 118 3.44 -9.53 -23.64
CA THR A 118 2.20 -8.78 -23.87
C THR A 118 1.67 -8.16 -22.57
N GLY A 119 1.75 -8.87 -21.43
CA GLY A 119 1.37 -8.36 -20.12
C GLY A 119 2.31 -7.24 -19.65
N SER A 120 3.63 -7.38 -19.85
CA SER A 120 4.61 -6.33 -19.56
C SER A 120 4.35 -5.05 -20.37
N ARG A 121 4.04 -5.16 -21.67
CA ARG A 121 3.68 -3.98 -22.47
C ARG A 121 2.45 -3.26 -21.93
N ARG A 122 1.40 -4.00 -21.57
CA ARG A 122 0.18 -3.41 -21.01
C ARG A 122 0.43 -2.80 -19.62
N ASN A 123 1.22 -3.45 -18.77
CA ASN A 123 1.57 -2.93 -17.45
C ASN A 123 2.46 -1.69 -17.54
N ILE A 124 3.43 -1.67 -18.46
CA ILE A 124 4.27 -0.50 -18.76
C ILE A 124 3.40 0.64 -19.30
N ALA A 125 2.51 0.36 -20.28
CA ALA A 125 1.60 1.37 -20.80
C ALA A 125 0.73 1.95 -19.68
N ALA A 126 0.11 1.13 -18.85
CA ALA A 126 -0.70 1.60 -17.72
C ALA A 126 0.09 2.41 -16.68
N HIS A 127 1.39 2.09 -16.49
CA HIS A 127 2.24 2.82 -15.57
C HIS A 127 2.69 4.19 -16.12
N TYR A 128 2.88 4.30 -17.43
CA TYR A 128 3.30 5.54 -18.10
C TYR A 128 2.16 6.33 -18.77
N ASP A 129 0.94 5.80 -18.78
CA ASP A 129 -0.23 6.41 -19.45
C ASP A 129 -0.81 7.62 -18.67
N LEU A 130 -0.18 7.99 -17.54
CA LEU A 130 -0.54 9.18 -16.76
C LEU A 130 -0.22 10.49 -17.48
N GLY A 131 0.53 10.42 -18.59
CA GLY A 131 0.90 11.56 -19.42
C GLY A 131 2.01 12.44 -18.84
N ASN A 132 2.67 13.19 -19.71
CA ASN A 132 3.79 14.06 -19.32
C ASN A 132 3.37 15.18 -18.35
N ASP A 133 2.14 15.65 -18.46
CA ASP A 133 1.61 16.70 -17.59
C ASP A 133 1.57 16.25 -16.11
N PHE A 134 1.25 14.97 -15.85
CA PHE A 134 1.30 14.42 -14.50
C PHE A 134 2.75 14.35 -13.98
N TYR A 135 3.67 13.87 -14.79
CA TYR A 135 5.07 13.75 -14.39
C TYR A 135 5.75 15.12 -14.21
N ALA A 136 5.36 16.13 -15.00
CA ALA A 136 5.85 17.50 -14.87
C ALA A 136 5.46 18.18 -13.53
N LEU A 137 4.51 17.62 -12.77
CA LEU A 137 4.14 18.16 -11.45
C LEU A 137 5.23 17.93 -10.38
N TRP A 138 6.12 16.94 -10.57
CA TRP A 138 7.09 16.53 -9.54
C TRP A 138 8.45 16.07 -10.08
N LEU A 139 8.60 15.88 -11.38
CA LEU A 139 9.90 15.69 -12.01
C LEU A 139 10.51 17.06 -12.42
N ASP A 140 11.82 17.07 -12.57
CA ASP A 140 12.54 18.19 -13.15
C ASP A 140 12.37 18.28 -14.68
N GLU A 141 12.92 19.32 -15.29
CA GLU A 141 12.84 19.57 -16.76
C GLU A 141 13.36 18.41 -17.63
N THR A 142 14.24 17.57 -17.09
CA THR A 142 14.79 16.39 -17.80
C THR A 142 13.82 15.22 -17.81
N MET A 143 12.72 15.29 -17.10
CA MET A 143 11.73 14.21 -16.93
C MET A 143 12.36 12.90 -16.45
N THR A 144 13.43 12.99 -15.66
CA THR A 144 14.16 11.82 -15.18
C THR A 144 13.41 11.13 -14.03
N TYR A 145 12.80 10.00 -14.32
CA TYR A 145 12.07 9.18 -13.34
C TYR A 145 12.99 8.13 -12.70
N SER A 146 13.98 8.58 -11.97
CA SER A 146 14.89 7.73 -11.19
C SER A 146 15.54 8.53 -10.07
N SER A 147 16.19 7.85 -9.12
CA SER A 147 16.90 8.49 -8.00
C SER A 147 17.91 9.51 -8.48
N ALA A 148 18.07 10.59 -7.75
CA ALA A 148 19.09 11.62 -7.96
C ALA A 148 20.20 11.52 -6.90
N ILE A 149 21.37 12.13 -7.17
CA ILE A 149 22.48 12.23 -6.21
C ILE A 149 22.52 13.68 -5.73
N PHE A 150 22.04 13.91 -4.49
CA PHE A 150 21.97 15.22 -3.90
C PHE A 150 23.27 15.58 -3.19
N ALA A 151 23.71 16.84 -3.33
CA ALA A 151 24.65 17.50 -2.43
C ALA A 151 23.92 18.65 -1.71
N GLU A 152 24.57 19.23 -0.70
CA GLU A 152 24.00 20.33 0.06
C GLU A 152 23.70 21.52 -0.87
N GLY A 153 22.45 22.00 -0.82
CA GLY A 153 21.96 23.11 -1.65
C GLY A 153 21.54 22.76 -3.07
N ASP A 154 21.58 21.47 -3.49
CA ASP A 154 21.08 21.06 -4.79
C ASP A 154 19.54 21.12 -4.84
N ASP A 155 18.99 21.61 -5.96
CA ASP A 155 17.65 21.29 -6.39
C ASP A 155 17.62 19.94 -7.14
N LEU A 156 16.42 19.48 -7.52
CA LEU A 156 16.25 18.19 -8.20
C LEU A 156 17.02 18.13 -9.54
N ALA A 157 16.99 19.21 -10.34
CA ALA A 157 17.66 19.25 -11.63
C ALA A 157 19.19 19.15 -11.50
N MET A 158 19.77 19.84 -10.50
CA MET A 158 21.20 19.75 -10.17
C MET A 158 21.59 18.35 -9.72
N ALA A 159 20.77 17.74 -8.86
CA ALA A 159 21.01 16.39 -8.37
C ALA A 159 20.92 15.33 -9.47
N GLN A 160 20.00 15.49 -10.45
CA GLN A 160 19.91 14.62 -11.61
C GLN A 160 21.13 14.75 -12.53
N ARG A 161 21.59 15.97 -12.78
CA ARG A 161 22.83 16.23 -13.58
C ARG A 161 24.04 15.62 -12.91
N ARG A 162 24.20 15.79 -11.59
CA ARG A 162 25.29 15.16 -10.81
C ARG A 162 25.30 13.64 -10.95
N LYS A 163 24.13 13.02 -10.95
CA LYS A 163 24.03 11.57 -11.21
C LYS A 163 24.55 11.20 -12.58
N TYR A 164 24.19 11.95 -13.63
CA TYR A 164 24.69 11.70 -14.98
C TYR A 164 26.21 11.87 -15.09
N ASP A 165 26.74 12.92 -14.49
CA ASP A 165 28.18 13.16 -14.45
C ASP A 165 28.91 12.00 -13.78
N SER A 166 28.43 11.54 -12.63
CA SER A 166 28.98 10.36 -11.92
C SER A 166 28.96 9.08 -12.77
N ILE A 167 27.90 8.86 -13.56
CA ILE A 167 27.80 7.70 -14.46
C ILE A 167 28.81 7.85 -15.62
N ILE A 168 28.91 9.03 -16.22
CA ILE A 168 29.83 9.31 -17.34
C ILE A 168 31.27 9.15 -16.89
N GLU A 169 31.64 9.69 -15.73
CA GLU A 169 32.98 9.54 -15.15
C GLU A 169 33.33 8.06 -14.89
N GLY A 170 32.37 7.29 -14.35
CA GLY A 170 32.57 5.86 -14.15
C GLY A 170 32.78 5.06 -15.44
N LEU A 171 32.15 5.48 -16.53
CA LEU A 171 32.32 4.85 -17.85
C LEU A 171 33.63 5.28 -18.56
N ALA A 172 34.12 6.50 -18.29
CA ALA A 172 35.37 7.02 -18.90
C ALA A 172 36.61 6.51 -18.17
N GLY A 173 36.51 6.04 -16.94
CA GLY A 173 37.62 5.54 -16.11
C GLY A 173 37.86 4.03 -16.18
N GLY A 174 37.10 3.29 -16.98
CA GLY A 174 37.26 1.85 -17.24
C GLY A 174 37.77 1.58 -18.63
#